data_d7247c15b5b93496ffac308266900665
#
_entry.id   d7247c15b5b93496ffac308266900665
#
_cell.length_a   1.000
_cell.length_b   1.000
_cell.length_c   1.000
_cell.angle_alpha   90.00
_cell.angle_beta   90.00
_cell.angle_gamma   90.00
#
_symmetry.space_group_name_H-M   'P 1'
#
loop_
_entity.id
_entity.type
_entity.pdbx_description
1 polymer ?
#
loop_
_entity_poly.entity_id
_entity_poly.type
_entity_poly.pdbx_seq_one_letter_code
_entity_poly.pdbx_strand_id
1 'polypeptide(L)'
;DYFAFENYVTQLSRGSLFGSTVFAFSIRRIQELYNQSTAFGFECLITDTSEAISDCLKPHQFLISYAGNGTFVCVVEGGHRPDLDRLTDQINLAIHDMDLHFCDGRKLDFRLCAGQAFRLIWRAGRNVIDAVLEAHASAEEEAIRREKMQDEYWLSERAG
;
A
#
# COMPACT_ATOMS: atom_id res chain seq x y z
N ASP A 1 -6.21 -8.28 -9.18
CA ASP A 1 -6.25 -9.60 -8.57
C ASP A 1 -4.87 -10.02 -8.10
N TYR A 2 -4.74 -10.29 -6.80
CA TYR A 2 -3.47 -10.68 -6.17
C TYR A 2 -2.91 -11.98 -6.76
N PHE A 3 -3.77 -12.91 -7.05
CA PHE A 3 -3.37 -14.20 -7.64
C PHE A 3 -2.78 -14.02 -9.05
N ALA A 4 -3.40 -13.20 -9.88
CA ALA A 4 -2.88 -12.85 -11.19
C ALA A 4 -1.55 -12.10 -11.09
N PHE A 5 -1.40 -11.25 -10.08
CA PHE A 5 -0.17 -10.53 -9.79
C PHE A 5 0.96 -11.52 -9.42
N GLU A 6 0.71 -12.47 -8.52
CA GLU A 6 1.68 -13.52 -8.18
C GLU A 6 2.13 -14.29 -9.41
N ASN A 7 1.19 -14.74 -10.24
CA ASN A 7 1.50 -15.45 -11.46
C ASN A 7 2.35 -14.61 -12.41
N TYR A 8 2.02 -13.34 -12.58
CA TYR A 8 2.78 -12.44 -13.43
C TYR A 8 4.21 -12.27 -12.93
N VAL A 9 4.37 -12.02 -11.63
CA VAL A 9 5.69 -11.82 -11.00
C VAL A 9 6.55 -13.08 -11.15
N THR A 10 5.97 -14.27 -10.99
CA THR A 10 6.70 -15.53 -11.16
C THR A 10 7.10 -15.80 -12.61
N GLN A 11 6.40 -15.23 -13.59
CA GLN A 11 6.70 -15.38 -15.01
C GLN A 11 7.71 -14.38 -15.53
N LEU A 12 7.99 -13.30 -14.78
CA LEU A 12 9.01 -12.34 -15.19
C LEU A 12 10.39 -13.00 -15.25
N SER A 13 11.19 -12.61 -16.25
CA SER A 13 12.54 -13.11 -16.37
C SER A 13 13.35 -12.72 -15.13
N ARG A 14 14.29 -13.59 -14.73
CA ARG A 14 15.16 -13.32 -13.58
C ARG A 14 15.88 -11.99 -13.71
N GLY A 15 16.32 -11.62 -14.92
CA GLY A 15 16.99 -10.35 -15.16
C GLY A 15 16.12 -9.12 -14.92
N SER A 16 14.81 -9.24 -15.17
CA SER A 16 13.85 -8.15 -14.92
C SER A 16 13.49 -8.03 -13.45
N LEU A 17 13.50 -9.15 -12.72
CA LEU A 17 13.14 -9.17 -11.30
C LEU A 17 14.28 -8.72 -10.40
N PHE A 18 15.51 -9.19 -10.69
CA PHE A 18 16.66 -8.87 -9.86
C PHE A 18 17.04 -7.40 -10.03
N GLY A 19 17.14 -6.71 -8.89
CA GLY A 19 17.29 -5.28 -8.86
C GLY A 19 15.98 -4.52 -8.65
N SER A 20 14.82 -5.19 -8.80
CA SER A 20 13.53 -4.60 -8.48
C SER A 20 13.36 -4.48 -6.96
N THR A 21 12.50 -3.53 -6.55
CA THR A 21 12.17 -3.31 -5.14
C THR A 21 10.69 -3.64 -4.92
N VAL A 22 10.40 -4.43 -3.88
CA VAL A 22 9.05 -4.78 -3.46
C VAL A 22 8.71 -4.02 -2.19
N PHE A 23 7.56 -3.40 -2.15
CA PHE A 23 7.04 -2.72 -0.97
C PHE A 23 5.51 -2.72 -1.02
N ALA A 24 4.89 -2.37 0.10
CA ALA A 24 3.44 -2.35 0.16
C ALA A 24 2.95 -1.13 0.94
N PHE A 25 1.73 -0.71 0.61
CA PHE A 25 1.00 0.32 1.34
C PHE A 25 -0.25 -0.29 1.94
N SER A 26 -0.55 0.05 3.18
CA SER A 26 -1.80 -0.36 3.83
C SER A 26 -2.62 0.87 4.21
N ILE A 27 -3.91 0.81 3.95
CA ILE A 27 -4.87 1.82 4.38
C ILE A 27 -5.03 1.70 5.90
N ARG A 28 -4.85 2.81 6.61
CA ARG A 28 -5.05 2.86 8.05
C ARG A 28 -6.55 2.77 8.36
N ARG A 29 -6.90 2.06 9.42
CA ARG A 29 -8.27 1.88 9.90
C ARG A 29 -9.21 1.31 8.84
N ILE A 30 -8.69 0.35 8.06
CA ILE A 30 -9.45 -0.24 6.95
C ILE A 30 -10.76 -0.87 7.40
N GLN A 31 -10.78 -1.49 8.59
CA GLN A 31 -12.00 -2.13 9.10
C GLN A 31 -13.10 -1.09 9.38
N GLU A 32 -12.75 0.05 9.94
CA GLU A 32 -13.70 1.14 10.17
C GLU A 32 -14.25 1.68 8.85
N LEU A 33 -13.38 1.88 7.86
CA LEU A 33 -13.78 2.33 6.53
C LEU A 33 -14.72 1.34 5.85
N TYR A 34 -14.41 0.05 5.96
CA TYR A 34 -15.26 -1.00 5.42
C TYR A 34 -16.63 -0.99 6.07
N ASN A 35 -16.69 -0.88 7.40
CA ASN A 35 -17.95 -0.90 8.15
C ASN A 35 -18.82 0.33 7.87
N GLN A 36 -18.21 1.46 7.51
CA GLN A 36 -18.92 2.70 7.20
C GLN A 36 -19.28 2.84 5.72
N SER A 37 -18.80 1.95 4.88
CA SER A 37 -18.98 2.02 3.43
C SER A 37 -20.03 1.02 2.95
N THR A 38 -20.70 1.34 1.84
CA THR A 38 -21.42 0.34 1.06
C THR A 38 -20.41 -0.52 0.31
N ALA A 39 -20.84 -1.70 -0.16
CA ALA A 39 -19.98 -2.56 -0.98
C ALA A 39 -19.45 -1.83 -2.21
N PHE A 40 -20.31 -1.10 -2.90
CA PHE A 40 -19.93 -0.31 -4.07
C PHE A 40 -18.98 0.83 -3.69
N GLY A 41 -19.27 1.55 -2.61
CA GLY A 41 -18.43 2.63 -2.14
C GLY A 41 -17.04 2.15 -1.73
N PHE A 42 -16.94 0.99 -1.10
CA PHE A 42 -15.66 0.40 -0.74
C PHE A 42 -14.84 0.01 -1.99
N GLU A 43 -15.48 -0.59 -3.00
CA GLU A 43 -14.80 -0.88 -4.27
C GLU A 43 -14.27 0.38 -4.94
N CYS A 44 -15.04 1.46 -4.94
CA CYS A 44 -14.61 2.76 -5.45
C CYS A 44 -13.42 3.30 -4.69
N LEU A 45 -13.42 3.19 -3.36
CA LEU A 45 -12.32 3.61 -2.52
C LEU A 45 -11.02 2.85 -2.88
N ILE A 46 -11.11 1.55 -3.05
CA ILE A 46 -9.96 0.72 -3.43
C ILE A 46 -9.45 1.11 -4.81
N THR A 47 -10.35 1.30 -5.78
CA THR A 47 -9.99 1.71 -7.14
C THR A 47 -9.32 3.09 -7.14
N ASP A 48 -9.88 4.06 -6.45
CA ASP A 48 -9.33 5.41 -6.37
C ASP A 48 -7.96 5.42 -5.68
N THR A 49 -7.79 4.62 -4.64
CA THR A 49 -6.51 4.48 -3.94
C THR A 49 -5.45 3.86 -4.87
N SER A 50 -5.82 2.82 -5.60
CA SER A 50 -4.94 2.18 -6.58
C SER A 50 -4.49 3.19 -7.65
N GLU A 51 -5.41 4.02 -8.12
CA GLU A 51 -5.14 5.05 -9.11
C GLU A 51 -4.17 6.11 -8.57
N ALA A 52 -4.36 6.55 -7.33
CA ALA A 52 -3.46 7.50 -6.68
C ALA A 52 -2.04 6.94 -6.55
N ILE A 53 -1.92 5.68 -6.14
CA ILE A 53 -0.61 5.01 -6.05
C ILE A 53 0.03 4.92 -7.43
N SER A 54 -0.72 4.48 -8.43
CA SER A 54 -0.24 4.34 -9.81
C SER A 54 0.26 5.66 -10.37
N ASP A 55 -0.48 6.73 -10.15
CA ASP A 55 -0.08 8.06 -10.63
C ASP A 55 1.23 8.53 -10.02
N CYS A 56 1.45 8.24 -8.74
CA CYS A 56 2.71 8.59 -8.07
C CYS A 56 3.88 7.70 -8.50
N LEU A 57 3.63 6.49 -9.01
CA LEU A 57 4.66 5.57 -9.49
C LEU A 57 4.98 5.71 -10.98
N LYS A 58 4.20 6.48 -11.73
CA LYS A 58 4.32 6.61 -13.20
C LYS A 58 5.72 6.87 -13.75
N PRO A 59 6.62 7.61 -13.06
CA PRO A 59 7.99 7.78 -13.58
C PRO A 59 8.78 6.46 -13.62
N HIS A 60 8.30 5.41 -12.95
CA HIS A 60 8.96 4.10 -12.86
C HIS A 60 8.18 3.06 -13.64
N GLN A 61 8.85 2.00 -14.06
CA GLN A 61 8.15 0.78 -14.47
C GLN A 61 7.74 0.03 -13.21
N PHE A 62 6.45 -0.23 -13.08
CA PHE A 62 5.93 -0.78 -11.84
C PHE A 62 4.77 -1.74 -12.09
N LEU A 63 4.53 -2.59 -11.10
CA LEU A 63 3.34 -3.41 -10.96
C LEU A 63 2.68 -3.08 -9.64
N ILE A 64 1.37 -3.08 -9.62
CA ILE A 64 0.59 -2.88 -8.40
C ILE A 64 -0.53 -3.91 -8.35
N SER A 65 -0.79 -4.45 -7.17
CA SER A 65 -1.90 -5.37 -6.94
C SER A 65 -2.52 -5.12 -5.58
N TYR A 66 -3.84 -5.19 -5.55
CA TYR A 66 -4.57 -5.18 -4.28
C TYR A 66 -4.53 -6.58 -3.66
N ALA A 67 -3.95 -6.67 -2.48
CA ALA A 67 -3.76 -7.94 -1.77
C ALA A 67 -4.89 -8.25 -0.77
N GLY A 68 -5.91 -7.40 -0.71
CA GLY A 68 -6.98 -7.52 0.28
C GLY A 68 -6.66 -6.77 1.57
N ASN A 69 -7.66 -6.60 2.41
CA ASN A 69 -7.55 -5.94 3.70
C ASN A 69 -6.88 -4.56 3.66
N GLY A 70 -7.15 -3.81 2.59
CA GLY A 70 -6.61 -2.45 2.42
C GLY A 70 -5.14 -2.37 2.06
N THR A 71 -4.51 -3.47 1.65
CA THR A 71 -3.08 -3.51 1.35
C THR A 71 -2.83 -3.65 -0.15
N PHE A 72 -1.96 -2.78 -0.67
CA PHE A 72 -1.51 -2.78 -2.06
C PHE A 72 -0.03 -3.16 -2.10
N VAL A 73 0.31 -4.17 -2.88
CA VAL A 73 1.70 -4.59 -3.07
C VAL A 73 2.21 -4.02 -4.39
N CYS A 74 3.40 -3.44 -4.34
CA CYS A 74 4.03 -2.78 -5.48
C CYS A 74 5.40 -3.40 -5.76
N VAL A 75 5.72 -3.54 -7.04
CA VAL A 75 7.06 -3.89 -7.50
C VAL A 75 7.52 -2.78 -8.44
N VAL A 76 8.64 -2.17 -8.15
CA VAL A 76 9.26 -1.14 -9.00
C VAL A 76 10.53 -1.70 -9.59
N GLU A 77 10.61 -1.69 -10.93
CA GLU A 77 11.78 -2.14 -11.67
C GLU A 77 12.87 -1.06 -11.67
N GLY A 78 14.13 -1.49 -11.74
CA GLY A 78 15.27 -0.61 -11.86
C GLY A 78 16.11 -0.51 -10.61
N GLY A 79 17.31 0.08 -10.75
CA GLY A 79 18.32 0.13 -9.70
C GLY A 79 18.11 1.18 -8.62
N HIS A 80 17.11 2.05 -8.77
CA HIS A 80 16.85 3.11 -7.81
C HIS A 80 15.83 2.67 -6.78
N ARG A 81 16.23 2.71 -5.51
CA ARG A 81 15.34 2.45 -4.40
C ARG A 81 14.44 3.67 -4.20
N PRO A 82 13.11 3.54 -4.31
CA PRO A 82 12.23 4.68 -4.07
C PRO A 82 12.32 5.14 -2.62
N ASP A 83 12.24 6.46 -2.43
CA ASP A 83 12.10 7.05 -1.10
C ASP A 83 10.65 6.84 -0.67
N LEU A 84 10.42 5.84 0.18
CA LEU A 84 9.07 5.46 0.59
C LEU A 84 8.36 6.53 1.41
N ASP A 85 9.09 7.27 2.25
CA ASP A 85 8.49 8.34 3.04
C ASP A 85 7.94 9.44 2.15
N ARG A 86 8.74 9.86 1.19
CA ARG A 86 8.33 10.87 0.21
C ARG A 86 7.17 10.38 -0.67
N LEU A 87 7.26 9.13 -1.13
CA LEU A 87 6.22 8.53 -1.96
C LEU A 87 4.90 8.41 -1.18
N THR A 88 4.97 7.99 0.07
CA THR A 88 3.79 7.90 0.94
C THR A 88 3.14 9.26 1.13
N ASP A 89 3.92 10.30 1.37
CA ASP A 89 3.40 11.66 1.51
C ASP A 89 2.73 12.14 0.23
N GLN A 90 3.33 11.86 -0.92
CA GLN A 90 2.75 12.21 -2.22
C GLN A 90 1.42 11.50 -2.47
N ILE A 91 1.34 10.22 -2.14
CA ILE A 91 0.12 9.44 -2.30
C ILE A 91 -0.98 9.96 -1.36
N ASN A 92 -0.64 10.22 -0.11
CA ASN A 92 -1.60 10.75 0.86
C ASN A 92 -2.12 12.13 0.45
N LEU A 93 -1.26 12.97 -0.11
CA LEU A 93 -1.68 14.26 -0.64
C LEU A 93 -2.62 14.09 -1.85
N ALA A 94 -2.30 13.18 -2.76
CA ALA A 94 -3.14 12.90 -3.92
C ALA A 94 -4.53 12.40 -3.50
N ILE A 95 -4.61 11.53 -2.50
CA ILE A 95 -5.88 11.04 -1.96
C ILE A 95 -6.68 12.20 -1.34
N HIS A 96 -6.02 13.05 -0.57
CA HIS A 96 -6.65 14.23 0.02
C HIS A 96 -7.24 15.15 -1.06
N ASP A 97 -6.49 15.37 -2.14
CA ASP A 97 -6.90 16.25 -3.25
C ASP A 97 -8.04 15.65 -4.09
N MET A 98 -8.28 14.36 -4.02
CA MET A 98 -9.43 13.73 -4.69
C MET A 98 -10.77 14.14 -4.06
N ASP A 99 -10.75 14.64 -2.84
CA ASP A 99 -11.95 15.08 -2.10
C ASP A 99 -13.05 14.01 -2.09
N LEU A 100 -12.69 12.81 -1.64
CA LEU A 100 -13.59 11.66 -1.62
C LEU A 100 -14.65 11.79 -0.52
N HIS A 101 -15.84 11.27 -0.79
CA HIS A 101 -16.96 11.28 0.12
C HIS A 101 -17.62 9.91 0.23
N PHE A 102 -18.18 9.62 1.40
CA PHE A 102 -19.09 8.48 1.55
C PHE A 102 -20.38 8.74 0.77
N CYS A 103 -21.16 7.67 0.55
CA CYS A 103 -22.45 7.79 -0.16
C CYS A 103 -23.44 8.73 0.53
N ASP A 104 -23.30 8.94 1.85
CA ASP A 104 -24.13 9.85 2.64
C ASP A 104 -23.65 11.31 2.62
N GLY A 105 -22.60 11.62 1.88
CA GLY A 105 -22.05 12.97 1.73
C GLY A 105 -20.99 13.35 2.74
N ARG A 106 -20.73 12.51 3.78
CA ARG A 106 -19.65 12.78 4.73
C ARG A 106 -18.30 12.68 4.04
N LYS A 107 -17.37 13.54 4.42
CA LYS A 107 -16.01 13.51 3.86
C LYS A 107 -15.30 12.22 4.26
N LEU A 108 -14.72 11.56 3.26
CA LEU A 108 -13.92 10.37 3.45
C LEU A 108 -12.45 10.79 3.59
N ASP A 109 -11.92 10.66 4.79
CA ASP A 109 -10.53 11.00 5.09
C ASP A 109 -9.82 9.75 5.58
N PHE A 110 -8.77 9.36 4.87
CA PHE A 110 -7.96 8.20 5.23
C PHE A 110 -6.53 8.39 4.74
N ARG A 111 -5.63 7.60 5.32
CA ARG A 111 -4.20 7.64 4.99
C ARG A 111 -3.65 6.25 4.77
N LEU A 112 -2.61 6.20 3.95
CA LEU A 112 -1.80 5.01 3.76
C LEU A 112 -0.55 5.07 4.62
N CYS A 113 -0.05 3.90 5.00
CA CYS A 113 1.28 3.71 5.57
C CYS A 113 2.06 2.76 4.68
N ALA A 114 3.36 2.99 4.56
CA ALA A 114 4.27 2.06 3.88
C ALA A 114 4.95 1.18 4.92
N GLY A 115 5.18 -0.07 4.57
CA GLY A 115 6.07 -0.96 5.30
C GLY A 115 7.51 -0.80 4.80
N GLN A 116 8.34 -1.81 5.09
CA GLN A 116 9.72 -1.84 4.61
C GLN A 116 9.78 -2.22 3.13
N ALA A 117 10.78 -1.69 2.43
CA ALA A 117 11.09 -2.09 1.07
C ALA A 117 12.11 -3.24 1.07
N PHE A 118 11.91 -4.18 0.16
CA PHE A 118 12.77 -5.35 0.01
C PHE A 118 13.29 -5.38 -1.42
N ARG A 119 14.60 -5.37 -1.57
CA ARG A 119 15.22 -5.50 -2.89
C ARG A 119 15.28 -6.98 -3.28
N LEU A 120 14.85 -7.28 -4.50
CA LEU A 120 14.92 -8.62 -5.04
C LEU A 120 16.35 -8.87 -5.54
N ILE A 121 17.10 -9.66 -4.78
CA ILE A 121 18.47 -10.09 -5.13
C ILE A 121 18.48 -11.60 -5.22
N TRP A 122 19.37 -12.12 -6.09
CA TRP A 122 19.57 -13.56 -6.19
C TRP A 122 20.14 -14.09 -4.88
N ARG A 123 19.38 -14.95 -4.21
CA ARG A 123 19.86 -15.76 -3.09
C ARG A 123 19.30 -17.16 -3.22
N ALA A 124 20.13 -18.16 -3.01
CA ALA A 124 19.69 -19.54 -2.99
C ALA A 124 18.63 -19.74 -1.91
N GLY A 125 17.51 -20.36 -2.26
CA GLY A 125 16.44 -20.67 -1.34
C GLY A 125 15.44 -19.54 -1.05
N ARG A 126 15.63 -18.36 -1.61
CA ARG A 126 14.66 -17.24 -1.44
C ARG A 126 13.96 -16.97 -2.77
N ASN A 127 12.64 -16.97 -2.78
CA ASN A 127 11.86 -16.67 -3.97
C ASN A 127 11.16 -15.31 -3.85
N VAL A 128 10.62 -14.85 -4.98
CA VAL A 128 9.96 -13.54 -5.09
C VAL A 128 8.69 -13.48 -4.24
N ILE A 129 7.98 -14.60 -4.14
CA ILE A 129 6.74 -14.67 -3.36
C ILE A 129 7.02 -14.40 -1.88
N ASP A 130 8.12 -14.92 -1.35
CA ASP A 130 8.52 -14.66 0.05
C ASP A 130 8.74 -13.15 0.28
N ALA A 131 9.38 -12.46 -0.64
CA ALA A 131 9.58 -11.01 -0.54
C ALA A 131 8.26 -10.24 -0.61
N VAL A 132 7.33 -10.67 -1.46
CA VAL A 132 5.99 -10.08 -1.55
C VAL A 132 5.22 -10.25 -0.25
N LEU A 133 5.26 -11.45 0.34
CA LEU A 133 4.58 -11.73 1.61
C LEU A 133 5.20 -10.92 2.77
N GLU A 134 6.51 -10.79 2.80
CA GLU A 134 7.20 -9.97 3.81
C GLU A 134 6.81 -8.49 3.69
N ALA A 135 6.77 -7.96 2.46
CA ALA A 135 6.37 -6.58 2.21
C ALA A 135 4.92 -6.33 2.65
N HIS A 136 4.02 -7.26 2.32
CA HIS A 136 2.62 -7.20 2.72
C HIS A 136 2.49 -7.15 4.26
N ALA A 137 3.11 -8.11 4.95
CA ALA A 137 3.07 -8.18 6.41
C ALA A 137 3.66 -6.92 7.06
N SER A 138 4.78 -6.43 6.54
CA SER A 138 5.43 -5.22 7.03
C SER A 138 4.52 -3.99 6.94
N ALA A 139 3.80 -3.85 5.83
CA ALA A 139 2.88 -2.71 5.64
C ALA A 139 1.69 -2.78 6.60
N GLU A 140 1.11 -3.96 6.78
CA GLU A 140 0.00 -4.15 7.72
C GLU A 140 0.41 -3.89 9.17
N GLU A 141 1.59 -4.37 9.56
CA GLU A 141 2.14 -4.11 10.90
C GLU A 141 2.35 -2.63 11.13
N GLU A 142 2.87 -1.91 10.14
CA GLU A 142 3.07 -0.46 10.25
C GLU A 142 1.75 0.30 10.38
N ALA A 143 0.73 -0.11 9.64
CA ALA A 143 -0.60 0.50 9.75
C ALA A 143 -1.17 0.33 11.15
N ILE A 144 -1.08 -0.87 11.72
CA ILE A 144 -1.56 -1.17 13.07
C ILE A 144 -0.77 -0.36 14.10
N ARG A 145 0.55 -0.29 13.95
CA ARG A 145 1.42 0.48 14.84
C ARG A 145 1.04 1.96 14.85
N ARG A 146 0.79 2.54 13.68
CA ARG A 146 0.37 3.95 13.55
C ARG A 146 -0.98 4.21 14.17
N GLU A 147 -1.92 3.29 14.01
CA GLU A 147 -3.23 3.38 14.64
C GLU A 147 -3.11 3.42 16.17
N LYS A 148 -2.30 2.52 16.75
CA LYS A 148 -2.08 2.48 18.19
C LYS A 148 -1.44 3.77 18.71
N MET A 149 -0.44 4.28 18.00
CA MET A 149 0.23 5.53 18.39
C MET A 149 -0.76 6.71 18.38
N GLN A 150 -1.63 6.77 17.40
CA GLN A 150 -2.65 7.81 17.31
C GLN A 150 -3.64 7.71 18.46
N ASP A 151 -4.09 6.50 18.78
CA ASP A 151 -5.03 6.27 19.88
C ASP A 151 -4.39 6.64 21.23
N GLU A 152 -3.14 6.26 21.46
CA GLU A 152 -2.40 6.62 22.68
C GLU A 152 -2.22 8.14 22.81
N TYR A 153 -1.92 8.82 21.71
CA TYR A 153 -1.79 10.28 21.69
C TYR A 153 -3.10 10.95 22.09
N TRP A 154 -4.24 10.52 21.52
CA TRP A 154 -5.55 11.07 21.87
C TRP A 154 -5.93 10.80 23.32
N LEU A 155 -5.65 9.62 23.84
CA LEU A 155 -5.89 9.28 25.25
C LEU A 155 -5.03 10.15 26.17
N SER A 156 -3.77 10.37 25.84
CA SER A 156 -2.85 11.24 26.58
C SER A 156 -3.35 12.68 26.62
N GLU A 157 -3.84 13.24 25.53
CA GLU A 157 -4.40 14.59 25.49
C GLU A 157 -5.67 14.73 26.33
N ARG A 158 -6.51 13.70 26.38
CA ARG A 158 -7.74 13.69 27.18
C ARG A 158 -7.44 13.57 28.68
N ALA A 159 -6.35 12.92 29.04
CA ALA A 159 -5.91 12.74 30.44
C ALA A 159 -5.14 13.94 31.00
N GLY A 160 -4.65 14.80 30.13
CA GLY A 160 -3.97 16.05 30.50
C GLY A 160 -4.94 17.23 30.53
#